data_06fe0f9f4527b517fb16226bfd0ec817
#
_entry.id   06fe0f9f4527b517fb16226bfd0ec817
#
_cell.length_a   1.000
_cell.length_b   1.000
_cell.length_c   1.000
_cell.angle_alpha   90.00
_cell.angle_beta   90.00
_cell.angle_gamma   90.00
#
_symmetry.space_group_name_H-M   'P 1'
#
loop_
_entity.id
_entity.type
_entity.pdbx_description
1 polymer ?
#
loop_
_entity_poly.entity_id
_entity_poly.type
_entity_poly.pdbx_seq_one_letter_code
_entity_poly.pdbx_strand_id
1 'polypeptide(L)'
;MNTIYIGVDFHARQQTVCSLKTDEGVVNTHNLKHQDKDEVRAFYQQFSGRVIVGIEASGYSPWFEQLLEELGHEVWLGDATEIRRRARWRQKNDRRDAELILDLLVHDEFPRLHRPAPQSREILRMLRYRQKLIKIRTMGKNSLQALALQSGLAKRSHLFTKTGQQELRRTAMSPAMQWQREQWFQLLEPLNERLLETMLWLKQQSQDDARIKLLRTHPGIGLLTSLCVVHTLEPVSRFRNQRKVAAYAGLEPMERSSAERKHFLGVSKAGSRVLRYLLVEAAHTAVKKDDDLKRFYQRLATRRGRPKAKTAAARKLLIRSYIMLRDEIDYAEFRRRAVAARLARQSSRPPCL
;
A
#
# COMPACT_ATOMS: atom_id res chain seq x y z
N MET A 1 9.34 -31.89 18.32
CA MET A 1 8.51 -32.00 17.11
C MET A 1 9.42 -31.71 15.92
N ASN A 2 9.52 -32.65 14.98
CA ASN A 2 10.31 -32.44 13.78
C ASN A 2 9.73 -31.31 12.95
N THR A 3 10.54 -30.28 12.64
CA THR A 3 10.14 -29.19 11.77
C THR A 3 10.91 -29.29 10.45
N ILE A 4 10.20 -29.16 9.36
CA ILE A 4 10.79 -29.13 8.04
C ILE A 4 10.87 -27.67 7.59
N TYR A 5 12.08 -27.20 7.28
CA TYR A 5 12.31 -25.88 6.72
C TYR A 5 12.56 -25.96 5.22
N ILE A 6 11.89 -25.10 4.47
CA ILE A 6 12.01 -25.06 3.01
C ILE A 6 12.28 -23.62 2.58
N GLY A 7 13.45 -23.37 2.03
CA GLY A 7 13.83 -22.10 1.39
C GLY A 7 13.55 -22.14 -0.09
N VAL A 8 12.83 -21.15 -0.63
CA VAL A 8 12.42 -21.13 -2.04
C VAL A 8 12.86 -19.83 -2.70
N ASP A 9 13.70 -19.94 -3.71
CA ASP A 9 13.94 -18.87 -4.68
C ASP A 9 12.89 -18.97 -5.79
N PHE A 10 11.87 -18.10 -5.71
CA PHE A 10 10.66 -18.18 -6.51
C PHE A 10 10.70 -17.20 -7.69
N HIS A 11 10.76 -17.73 -8.90
CA HIS A 11 10.67 -16.98 -10.16
C HIS A 11 9.31 -17.16 -10.86
N ALA A 12 9.08 -16.42 -11.95
CA ALA A 12 7.79 -16.48 -12.66
C ALA A 12 7.50 -17.83 -13.31
N ARG A 13 8.51 -18.58 -13.73
CA ARG A 13 8.37 -19.83 -14.51
C ARG A 13 8.92 -21.08 -13.82
N GLN A 14 9.71 -20.91 -12.79
CA GLN A 14 10.37 -21.97 -12.04
C GLN A 14 10.68 -21.52 -10.62
N GLN A 15 11.03 -22.47 -9.80
CA GLN A 15 11.54 -22.25 -8.46
C GLN A 15 12.67 -23.20 -8.13
N THR A 16 13.66 -22.72 -7.39
CA THR A 16 14.68 -23.54 -6.76
C THR A 16 14.35 -23.70 -5.30
N VAL A 17 14.31 -24.92 -4.83
CA VAL A 17 13.87 -25.31 -3.50
C VAL A 17 15.02 -25.97 -2.77
N CYS A 18 15.34 -25.47 -1.57
CA CYS A 18 16.24 -26.12 -0.63
C CYS A 18 15.44 -26.52 0.62
N SER A 19 15.43 -27.81 0.96
CA SER A 19 14.71 -28.34 2.10
C SER A 19 15.63 -29.00 3.11
N LEU A 20 15.31 -28.83 4.39
CA LEU A 20 16.00 -29.45 5.52
C LEU A 20 14.96 -30.05 6.48
N LYS A 21 15.08 -31.34 6.73
CA LYS A 21 14.41 -32.00 7.86
C LYS A 21 15.34 -31.99 9.06
N THR A 22 14.87 -31.47 10.18
CA THR A 22 15.72 -31.25 11.38
C THR A 22 16.27 -32.53 11.98
N ASP A 23 15.66 -33.68 11.74
CA ASP A 23 16.11 -35.02 12.19
C ASP A 23 17.17 -35.63 11.29
N GLU A 24 17.11 -35.37 10.00
CA GLU A 24 18.05 -35.95 9.02
C GLU A 24 19.33 -35.11 8.86
N GLY A 25 19.27 -33.79 9.09
CA GLY A 25 20.38 -32.87 8.94
C GLY A 25 20.88 -32.69 7.49
N VAL A 26 20.19 -33.27 6.52
CA VAL A 26 20.58 -33.25 5.09
C VAL A 26 19.79 -32.19 4.34
N VAL A 27 20.51 -31.34 3.60
CA VAL A 27 19.92 -30.33 2.70
C VAL A 27 19.73 -30.95 1.32
N ASN A 28 18.49 -31.00 0.89
CA ASN A 28 18.11 -31.44 -0.47
C ASN A 28 17.76 -30.22 -1.34
N THR A 29 18.23 -30.25 -2.60
CA THR A 29 17.95 -29.17 -3.57
C THR A 29 17.18 -29.71 -4.76
N HIS A 30 16.09 -29.03 -5.15
CA HIS A 30 15.24 -29.38 -6.29
C HIS A 30 14.94 -28.15 -7.15
N ASN A 31 14.75 -28.36 -8.44
CA ASN A 31 14.26 -27.35 -9.37
C ASN A 31 12.92 -27.78 -9.92
N LEU A 32 11.90 -26.94 -9.73
CA LEU A 32 10.54 -27.21 -10.16
C LEU A 32 10.10 -26.18 -11.20
N LYS A 33 9.51 -26.63 -12.29
CA LYS A 33 8.93 -25.79 -13.33
C LYS A 33 7.46 -25.50 -13.02
N HIS A 34 7.01 -24.26 -13.23
CA HIS A 34 5.62 -23.87 -12.94
C HIS A 34 4.64 -24.21 -14.08
N GLN A 35 5.10 -24.82 -15.16
CA GLN A 35 4.24 -25.30 -16.26
C GLN A 35 3.30 -26.41 -15.79
N ASP A 36 3.82 -27.29 -14.96
CA ASP A 36 3.05 -28.35 -14.31
C ASP A 36 2.81 -28.00 -12.82
N LYS A 37 1.59 -27.56 -12.53
CA LYS A 37 1.20 -27.23 -11.16
C LYS A 37 0.93 -28.47 -10.30
N ASP A 38 0.61 -29.58 -10.94
CA ASP A 38 0.36 -30.85 -10.24
C ASP A 38 1.68 -31.46 -9.78
N GLU A 39 2.75 -31.35 -10.57
CA GLU A 39 4.11 -31.70 -10.15
C GLU A 39 4.54 -30.85 -8.94
N VAL A 40 4.32 -29.53 -8.99
CA VAL A 40 4.61 -28.64 -7.85
C VAL A 40 3.81 -29.04 -6.62
N ARG A 41 2.51 -29.34 -6.77
CA ARG A 41 1.66 -29.78 -5.66
C ARG A 41 2.14 -31.10 -5.07
N ALA A 42 2.41 -32.10 -5.90
CA ALA A 42 2.89 -33.41 -5.47
C ALA A 42 4.22 -33.31 -4.71
N PHE A 43 5.13 -32.43 -5.16
CA PHE A 43 6.39 -32.20 -4.46
C PHE A 43 6.18 -31.66 -3.04
N TYR A 44 5.29 -30.68 -2.82
CA TYR A 44 5.05 -30.15 -1.48
C TYR A 44 4.16 -31.05 -0.63
N GLN A 45 3.31 -31.85 -1.22
CA GLN A 45 2.42 -32.79 -0.53
C GLN A 45 3.17 -33.95 0.16
N GLN A 46 4.40 -34.27 -0.30
CA GLN A 46 5.23 -35.32 0.35
C GLN A 46 5.73 -34.92 1.74
N PHE A 47 5.71 -33.62 2.07
CA PHE A 47 6.16 -33.16 3.39
C PHE A 47 5.00 -33.20 4.37
N SER A 48 5.19 -33.89 5.49
CA SER A 48 4.21 -34.04 6.58
C SER A 48 4.70 -33.49 7.91
N GLY A 49 3.80 -33.10 8.78
CA GLY A 49 4.12 -32.52 10.07
C GLY A 49 4.20 -30.98 9.98
N ARG A 50 5.05 -30.36 10.80
CA ARG A 50 5.22 -28.89 10.77
C ARG A 50 6.19 -28.51 9.65
N VAL A 51 5.66 -27.89 8.60
CA VAL A 51 6.45 -27.42 7.45
C VAL A 51 6.40 -25.90 7.40
N ILE A 52 7.58 -25.28 7.35
CA ILE A 52 7.73 -23.81 7.21
C ILE A 52 8.41 -23.53 5.87
N VAL A 53 7.70 -22.81 5.00
CA VAL A 53 8.20 -22.44 3.67
C VAL A 53 8.50 -20.94 3.63
N GLY A 54 9.77 -20.58 3.46
CA GLY A 54 10.20 -19.20 3.26
C GLY A 54 10.35 -18.86 1.80
N ILE A 55 9.81 -17.69 1.42
CA ILE A 55 9.81 -17.18 0.04
C ILE A 55 10.15 -15.69 0.07
N GLU A 56 11.00 -15.22 -0.86
CA GLU A 56 11.13 -13.77 -1.11
C GLU A 56 9.78 -13.20 -1.60
N ALA A 57 9.31 -12.11 -1.01
CA ALA A 57 8.05 -11.48 -1.40
C ALA A 57 8.11 -11.01 -2.86
N SER A 58 7.30 -11.63 -3.72
CA SER A 58 7.21 -11.32 -5.14
C SER A 58 5.78 -11.07 -5.59
N GLY A 59 5.61 -10.40 -6.75
CA GLY A 59 4.28 -10.20 -7.35
C GLY A 59 3.68 -11.46 -7.99
N TYR A 60 4.46 -12.53 -8.10
CA TYR A 60 4.12 -13.76 -8.84
C TYR A 60 3.73 -14.91 -7.94
N SER A 61 4.04 -14.86 -6.64
CA SER A 61 3.86 -15.94 -5.67
C SER A 61 2.42 -16.22 -5.16
N PRO A 62 1.37 -15.38 -5.37
CA PRO A 62 0.07 -15.60 -4.72
C PRO A 62 -0.58 -16.96 -4.96
N TRP A 63 -0.44 -17.54 -6.15
CA TRP A 63 -0.98 -18.86 -6.46
C TRP A 63 -0.25 -19.97 -5.68
N PHE A 64 1.06 -19.84 -5.55
CA PHE A 64 1.90 -20.77 -4.83
C PHE A 64 1.70 -20.65 -3.31
N GLU A 65 1.57 -19.40 -2.81
CA GLU A 65 1.20 -19.16 -1.41
C GLU A 65 -0.12 -19.84 -1.05
N GLN A 66 -1.13 -19.77 -1.94
CA GLN A 66 -2.42 -20.42 -1.75
C GLN A 66 -2.28 -21.95 -1.78
N LEU A 67 -1.51 -22.50 -2.70
CA LEU A 67 -1.25 -23.93 -2.79
C LEU A 67 -0.62 -24.46 -1.50
N LEU A 68 0.37 -23.77 -0.95
CA LEU A 68 0.99 -24.16 0.32
C LEU A 68 0.02 -24.08 1.51
N GLU A 69 -0.85 -23.07 1.54
CA GLU A 69 -1.90 -22.94 2.57
C GLU A 69 -2.92 -24.09 2.47
N GLU A 70 -3.32 -24.49 1.25
CA GLU A 70 -4.21 -25.64 1.02
C GLU A 70 -3.60 -26.95 1.51
N LEU A 71 -2.26 -27.09 1.45
CA LEU A 71 -1.52 -28.23 1.97
C LEU A 71 -1.25 -28.14 3.48
N GLY A 72 -1.67 -27.07 4.15
CA GLY A 72 -1.47 -26.87 5.57
C GLY A 72 -0.07 -26.41 5.97
N HIS A 73 0.75 -25.94 5.02
CA HIS A 73 2.10 -25.45 5.28
C HIS A 73 2.12 -23.99 5.76
N GLU A 74 3.05 -23.68 6.66
CA GLU A 74 3.29 -22.33 7.15
C GLU A 74 4.10 -21.53 6.13
N VAL A 75 3.53 -20.44 5.55
CA VAL A 75 4.19 -19.62 4.53
C VAL A 75 4.74 -18.34 5.14
N TRP A 76 6.06 -18.15 5.04
CA TRP A 76 6.74 -16.93 5.46
C TRP A 76 7.24 -16.15 4.26
N LEU A 77 6.72 -14.92 4.09
CA LEU A 77 7.19 -13.99 3.07
C LEU A 77 8.30 -13.13 3.66
N GLY A 78 9.44 -13.07 2.98
CA GLY A 78 10.61 -12.31 3.41
C GLY A 78 10.77 -10.98 2.67
N ASP A 79 11.36 -9.98 3.34
CA ASP A 79 11.76 -8.72 2.71
C ASP A 79 12.96 -8.94 1.81
N ALA A 80 12.76 -8.77 0.50
CA ALA A 80 13.79 -8.94 -0.53
C ALA A 80 15.07 -8.12 -0.26
N THR A 81 14.91 -6.90 0.27
CA THR A 81 16.03 -6.01 0.55
C THR A 81 16.84 -6.50 1.74
N GLU A 82 16.16 -6.96 2.80
CA GLU A 82 16.82 -7.47 3.99
C GLU A 82 17.44 -8.84 3.75
N ILE A 83 16.80 -9.73 2.95
CA ILE A 83 17.40 -11.01 2.54
C ILE A 83 18.70 -10.75 1.78
N ARG A 84 18.70 -9.88 0.77
CA ARG A 84 19.89 -9.54 -0.01
C ARG A 84 20.99 -8.90 0.83
N ARG A 85 20.65 -8.09 1.85
CA ARG A 85 21.63 -7.48 2.75
C ARG A 85 22.39 -8.52 3.57
N ARG A 86 21.79 -9.67 3.85
CA ARG A 86 22.37 -10.79 4.59
C ARG A 86 23.13 -11.78 3.71
N ALA A 87 23.00 -11.65 2.37
CA ALA A 87 23.78 -12.46 1.44
C ALA A 87 25.29 -12.19 1.61
N ARG A 88 26.05 -13.25 1.91
CA ARG A 88 27.50 -13.20 2.07
C ARG A 88 28.26 -13.22 0.72
N TRP A 89 27.55 -13.56 -0.36
CA TRP A 89 28.11 -13.81 -1.68
C TRP A 89 27.75 -12.70 -2.66
N ARG A 90 28.72 -12.33 -3.51
CA ARG A 90 28.49 -11.34 -4.60
C ARG A 90 27.90 -11.97 -5.87
N GLN A 91 28.11 -13.27 -6.08
CA GLN A 91 27.62 -13.97 -7.27
C GLN A 91 26.20 -14.51 -7.03
N LYS A 92 25.28 -14.11 -7.90
CA LYS A 92 23.89 -14.57 -7.87
C LYS A 92 23.77 -15.94 -8.50
N ASN A 93 23.14 -16.90 -7.78
CA ASN A 93 22.79 -18.22 -8.27
C ASN A 93 21.53 -18.65 -7.52
N ASP A 94 20.51 -19.09 -8.25
CA ASP A 94 19.18 -19.50 -7.73
C ASP A 94 19.31 -20.53 -6.58
N ARG A 95 20.25 -21.46 -6.66
CA ARG A 95 20.52 -22.41 -5.58
C ARG A 95 21.01 -21.72 -4.31
N ARG A 96 21.96 -20.79 -4.42
CA ARG A 96 22.49 -20.04 -3.26
C ARG A 96 21.46 -19.11 -2.64
N ASP A 97 20.54 -18.55 -3.47
CA ASP A 97 19.46 -17.71 -3.00
C ASP A 97 18.45 -18.55 -2.19
N ALA A 98 18.12 -19.77 -2.63
CA ALA A 98 17.29 -20.72 -1.89
C ALA A 98 17.97 -21.23 -0.60
N GLU A 99 19.27 -21.54 -0.65
CA GLU A 99 20.09 -21.94 0.51
C GLU A 99 20.16 -20.82 1.56
N LEU A 100 20.31 -19.56 1.13
CA LEU A 100 20.29 -18.39 2.03
C LEU A 100 18.93 -18.25 2.74
N ILE A 101 17.82 -18.42 2.00
CA ILE A 101 16.48 -18.36 2.58
C ILE A 101 16.32 -19.47 3.62
N LEU A 102 16.79 -20.69 3.30
CA LEU A 102 16.76 -21.83 4.22
C LEU A 102 17.59 -21.55 5.49
N ASP A 103 18.82 -21.07 5.33
CA ASP A 103 19.71 -20.72 6.44
C ASP A 103 19.07 -19.70 7.40
N LEU A 104 18.46 -18.66 6.82
CA LEU A 104 17.75 -17.64 7.60
C LEU A 104 16.53 -18.20 8.35
N LEU A 105 15.82 -19.19 7.79
CA LEU A 105 14.70 -19.85 8.46
C LEU A 105 15.17 -20.70 9.64
N VAL A 106 16.22 -21.50 9.43
CA VAL A 106 16.77 -22.40 10.46
C VAL A 106 17.30 -21.63 11.65
N HIS A 107 17.95 -20.50 11.43
CA HIS A 107 18.52 -19.66 12.49
C HIS A 107 17.54 -18.63 13.08
N ASP A 108 16.24 -18.68 12.73
CA ASP A 108 15.21 -17.72 13.15
C ASP A 108 15.57 -16.26 12.84
N GLU A 109 16.34 -16.06 11.78
CA GLU A 109 16.76 -14.74 11.30
C GLU A 109 16.01 -14.27 10.06
N PHE A 110 15.02 -15.05 9.60
CA PHE A 110 14.28 -14.73 8.38
C PHE A 110 13.50 -13.41 8.53
N PRO A 111 13.70 -12.42 7.64
CA PRO A 111 13.09 -11.09 7.75
C PRO A 111 11.61 -11.14 7.33
N ARG A 112 10.77 -11.72 8.19
CA ARG A 112 9.38 -12.01 7.92
C ARG A 112 8.55 -10.75 7.75
N LEU A 113 7.88 -10.64 6.61
CA LEU A 113 6.88 -9.62 6.33
C LEU A 113 5.50 -10.05 6.86
N HIS A 114 4.75 -9.06 7.32
CA HIS A 114 3.35 -9.30 7.65
C HIS A 114 2.56 -9.60 6.38
N ARG A 115 1.83 -10.70 6.38
CA ARG A 115 0.92 -11.10 5.30
C ARG A 115 -0.50 -10.73 5.68
N PRO A 116 -1.15 -9.80 4.95
CA PRO A 116 -2.55 -9.46 5.22
C PRO A 116 -3.48 -10.65 4.99
N ALA A 117 -4.60 -10.70 5.71
CA ALA A 117 -5.65 -11.70 5.51
C ALA A 117 -6.13 -11.76 4.03
N PRO A 118 -6.62 -12.91 3.53
CA PRO A 118 -7.05 -13.05 2.14
C PRO A 118 -8.02 -11.97 1.69
N GLN A 119 -9.05 -11.70 2.48
CA GLN A 119 -10.02 -10.63 2.18
C GLN A 119 -9.35 -9.25 2.06
N SER A 120 -8.41 -8.94 2.94
CA SER A 120 -7.68 -7.66 2.90
C SER A 120 -6.78 -7.55 1.68
N ARG A 121 -6.17 -8.65 1.26
CA ARG A 121 -5.40 -8.70 0.01
C ARG A 121 -6.26 -8.37 -1.20
N GLU A 122 -7.49 -8.89 -1.27
CA GLU A 122 -8.44 -8.60 -2.35
C GLU A 122 -8.88 -7.15 -2.36
N ILE A 123 -9.29 -6.61 -1.21
CA ILE A 123 -9.70 -5.20 -1.09
C ILE A 123 -8.55 -4.28 -1.50
N LEU A 124 -7.32 -4.54 -1.02
CA LEU A 124 -6.14 -3.76 -1.40
C LEU A 124 -5.78 -3.92 -2.90
N ARG A 125 -6.05 -5.09 -3.51
CA ARG A 125 -5.90 -5.33 -4.94
C ARG A 125 -6.90 -4.47 -5.73
N MET A 126 -8.16 -4.44 -5.33
CA MET A 126 -9.20 -3.64 -5.97
C MET A 126 -8.97 -2.13 -5.83
N LEU A 127 -8.46 -1.67 -4.69
CA LEU A 127 -8.02 -0.27 -4.53
C LEU A 127 -6.88 0.10 -5.49
N ARG A 128 -5.90 -0.80 -5.69
CA ARG A 128 -4.81 -0.60 -6.67
C ARG A 128 -5.33 -0.63 -8.10
N TYR A 129 -6.24 -1.53 -8.43
CA TYR A 129 -6.90 -1.60 -9.75
C TYR A 129 -7.64 -0.30 -10.04
N ARG A 130 -8.49 0.15 -9.12
CA ARG A 130 -9.19 1.44 -9.24
C ARG A 130 -8.21 2.60 -9.48
N GLN A 131 -7.09 2.62 -8.78
CA GLN A 131 -6.06 3.67 -8.95
C GLN A 131 -5.42 3.61 -10.35
N LYS A 132 -5.26 2.43 -10.94
CA LYS A 132 -4.81 2.27 -12.34
C LYS A 132 -5.83 2.85 -13.31
N LEU A 133 -7.12 2.53 -13.14
CA LEU A 133 -8.21 3.08 -13.97
C LEU A 133 -8.25 4.61 -13.92
N ILE A 134 -8.12 5.19 -12.70
CA ILE A 134 -8.05 6.66 -12.55
C ILE A 134 -6.88 7.27 -13.31
N LYS A 135 -5.71 6.63 -13.31
CA LYS A 135 -4.56 7.13 -14.07
C LYS A 135 -4.83 7.14 -15.57
N ILE A 136 -5.40 6.05 -16.11
CA ILE A 136 -5.75 5.94 -17.54
C ILE A 136 -6.79 7.01 -17.88
N ARG A 137 -7.84 7.15 -17.06
CA ARG A 137 -8.86 8.19 -17.24
C ARG A 137 -8.27 9.60 -17.23
N THR A 138 -7.35 9.87 -16.31
CA THR A 138 -6.69 11.18 -16.22
C THR A 138 -5.81 11.44 -17.44
N MET A 139 -5.11 10.44 -17.94
CA MET A 139 -4.32 10.52 -19.17
C MET A 139 -5.21 10.87 -20.36
N GLY A 140 -6.33 10.15 -20.56
CA GLY A 140 -7.28 10.44 -21.64
C GLY A 140 -7.90 11.84 -21.53
N LYS A 141 -8.28 12.26 -20.32
CA LYS A 141 -8.77 13.62 -20.09
C LYS A 141 -7.72 14.69 -20.40
N ASN A 142 -6.47 14.47 -20.01
CA ASN A 142 -5.39 15.43 -20.32
C ASN A 142 -5.11 15.49 -21.84
N SER A 143 -5.20 14.36 -22.54
CA SER A 143 -5.07 14.32 -24.01
C SER A 143 -6.20 15.11 -24.69
N LEU A 144 -7.46 14.94 -24.27
CA LEU A 144 -8.58 15.73 -24.77
C LEU A 144 -8.44 17.23 -24.45
N GLN A 145 -7.91 17.57 -23.28
CA GLN A 145 -7.61 18.97 -22.93
C GLN A 145 -6.53 19.57 -23.85
N ALA A 146 -5.51 18.77 -24.18
CA ALA A 146 -4.46 19.22 -25.10
C ALA A 146 -5.03 19.47 -26.52
N LEU A 147 -5.87 18.56 -27.03
CA LEU A 147 -6.55 18.75 -28.33
C LEU A 147 -7.45 19.99 -28.33
N ALA A 148 -8.21 20.19 -27.24
CA ALA A 148 -9.06 21.38 -27.09
C ALA A 148 -8.24 22.68 -27.14
N LEU A 149 -7.12 22.73 -26.42
CA LEU A 149 -6.22 23.91 -26.43
C LEU A 149 -5.60 24.16 -27.80
N GLN A 150 -5.14 23.12 -28.48
CA GLN A 150 -4.57 23.22 -29.83
C GLN A 150 -5.59 23.73 -30.87
N SER A 151 -6.88 23.51 -30.58
CA SER A 151 -7.99 23.96 -31.42
C SER A 151 -8.63 25.28 -30.96
N GLY A 152 -7.96 26.03 -30.08
CA GLY A 152 -8.42 27.35 -29.64
C GLY A 152 -9.48 27.35 -28.52
N LEU A 153 -9.87 26.18 -27.96
CA LEU A 153 -10.80 26.12 -26.85
C LEU A 153 -10.09 26.35 -25.50
N ALA A 154 -10.21 27.57 -24.97
CA ALA A 154 -9.52 27.98 -23.73
C ALA A 154 -10.17 27.50 -22.43
N LYS A 155 -11.48 27.19 -22.42
CA LYS A 155 -12.25 26.86 -21.20
C LYS A 155 -12.06 25.40 -20.79
N ARG A 156 -11.12 25.15 -19.86
CA ARG A 156 -10.82 23.80 -19.32
C ARG A 156 -11.89 23.25 -18.36
N SER A 157 -12.58 24.12 -17.61
CA SER A 157 -13.46 23.71 -16.50
C SER A 157 -14.72 22.97 -16.93
N HIS A 158 -15.21 23.17 -18.14
CA HIS A 158 -16.45 22.59 -18.64
C HIS A 158 -16.27 21.44 -19.63
N LEU A 159 -15.03 21.14 -20.04
CA LEU A 159 -14.75 20.23 -21.14
C LEU A 159 -15.35 18.82 -20.97
N PHE A 160 -15.51 18.36 -19.74
CA PHE A 160 -16.04 17.02 -19.44
C PHE A 160 -17.50 17.03 -18.96
N THR A 161 -18.18 18.17 -19.06
CA THR A 161 -19.66 18.23 -18.97
C THR A 161 -20.26 17.82 -20.31
N LYS A 162 -21.56 17.47 -20.31
CA LYS A 162 -22.26 17.11 -21.57
C LYS A 162 -22.12 18.21 -22.63
N THR A 163 -22.33 19.48 -22.24
CA THR A 163 -22.18 20.65 -23.11
C THR A 163 -20.76 20.85 -23.61
N GLY A 164 -19.76 20.72 -22.74
CA GLY A 164 -18.34 20.87 -23.11
C GLY A 164 -17.85 19.78 -24.06
N GLN A 165 -18.33 18.54 -23.88
CA GLN A 165 -18.03 17.45 -24.81
C GLN A 165 -18.67 17.70 -26.20
N GLN A 166 -19.90 18.23 -26.25
CA GLN A 166 -20.54 18.61 -27.50
C GLN A 166 -19.81 19.76 -28.20
N GLU A 167 -19.37 20.77 -27.43
CA GLU A 167 -18.58 21.88 -27.95
C GLU A 167 -17.26 21.37 -28.53
N LEU A 168 -16.56 20.48 -27.85
CA LEU A 168 -15.33 19.89 -28.34
C LEU A 168 -15.55 19.07 -29.63
N ARG A 169 -16.67 18.34 -29.72
CA ARG A 169 -17.03 17.59 -30.96
C ARG A 169 -17.32 18.49 -32.15
N ARG A 170 -17.89 19.67 -31.91
CA ARG A 170 -18.21 20.68 -32.97
C ARG A 170 -17.00 21.53 -33.38
N THR A 171 -15.95 21.51 -32.56
CA THR A 171 -14.76 22.33 -32.84
C THR A 171 -14.03 21.83 -34.09
N ALA A 172 -13.71 22.75 -35.00
CA ALA A 172 -12.94 22.45 -36.20
C ALA A 172 -11.53 21.95 -35.82
N MET A 173 -11.17 20.80 -36.36
CA MET A 173 -9.89 20.12 -36.12
C MET A 173 -9.43 19.43 -37.39
N SER A 174 -8.14 19.13 -37.50
CA SER A 174 -7.64 18.27 -38.58
C SER A 174 -8.25 16.87 -38.48
N PRO A 175 -8.35 16.11 -39.58
CA PRO A 175 -8.92 14.75 -39.57
C PRO A 175 -8.27 13.83 -38.52
N ALA A 176 -6.96 13.90 -38.34
CA ALA A 176 -6.23 13.13 -37.36
C ALA A 176 -6.61 13.50 -35.92
N MET A 177 -6.77 14.81 -35.63
CA MET A 177 -7.19 15.27 -34.30
C MET A 177 -8.66 14.87 -33.98
N GLN A 178 -9.55 14.95 -35.01
CA GLN A 178 -10.94 14.50 -34.87
C GLN A 178 -10.98 13.00 -34.54
N TRP A 179 -10.21 12.17 -35.24
CA TRP A 179 -10.10 10.75 -34.98
C TRP A 179 -9.57 10.47 -33.56
N GLN A 180 -8.47 11.12 -33.14
CA GLN A 180 -7.92 10.98 -31.79
C GLN A 180 -8.93 11.38 -30.72
N ARG A 181 -9.67 12.47 -30.91
CA ARG A 181 -10.72 12.92 -29.99
C ARG A 181 -11.77 11.84 -29.78
N GLU A 182 -12.29 11.25 -30.86
CA GLU A 182 -13.31 10.20 -30.75
C GLU A 182 -12.77 8.93 -30.09
N GLN A 183 -11.52 8.53 -30.39
CA GLN A 183 -10.89 7.38 -29.71
C GLN A 183 -10.80 7.61 -28.19
N TRP A 184 -10.44 8.81 -27.75
CA TRP A 184 -10.39 9.13 -26.32
C TRP A 184 -11.79 9.14 -25.69
N PHE A 185 -12.81 9.64 -26.33
CA PHE A 185 -14.18 9.60 -25.81
C PHE A 185 -14.67 8.16 -25.66
N GLN A 186 -14.48 7.33 -26.69
CA GLN A 186 -14.86 5.92 -26.67
C GLN A 186 -14.12 5.14 -25.55
N LEU A 187 -12.87 5.49 -25.24
CA LEU A 187 -12.13 4.86 -24.15
C LEU A 187 -12.60 5.34 -22.78
N LEU A 188 -12.99 6.60 -22.63
CA LEU A 188 -13.34 7.19 -21.34
C LEU A 188 -14.67 6.69 -20.78
N GLU A 189 -15.64 6.36 -21.63
CA GLU A 189 -16.98 5.91 -21.23
C GLU A 189 -16.93 4.59 -20.49
N PRO A 190 -16.39 3.48 -21.03
CA PRO A 190 -16.26 2.22 -20.32
C PRO A 190 -15.33 2.32 -19.08
N LEU A 191 -14.35 3.22 -19.08
CA LEU A 191 -13.53 3.45 -17.89
C LEU A 191 -14.34 4.05 -16.74
N ASN A 192 -15.30 4.94 -17.01
CA ASN A 192 -16.17 5.49 -15.98
C ASN A 192 -17.12 4.43 -15.41
N GLU A 193 -17.66 3.56 -16.26
CA GLU A 193 -18.48 2.42 -15.83
C GLU A 193 -17.72 1.48 -14.93
N ARG A 194 -16.53 1.04 -15.35
CA ARG A 194 -15.66 0.16 -14.53
C ARG A 194 -15.24 0.81 -13.20
N LEU A 195 -15.05 2.12 -13.17
CA LEU A 195 -14.79 2.85 -11.94
C LEU A 195 -15.98 2.84 -11.00
N LEU A 196 -17.20 2.94 -11.54
CA LEU A 196 -18.45 2.86 -10.78
C LEU A 196 -18.64 1.45 -10.22
N GLU A 197 -18.53 0.42 -11.04
CA GLU A 197 -18.60 -0.99 -10.63
C GLU A 197 -17.62 -1.31 -9.51
N THR A 198 -16.34 -0.90 -9.70
CA THR A 198 -15.32 -1.07 -8.68
C THR A 198 -15.68 -0.36 -7.36
N MET A 199 -16.31 0.81 -7.46
CA MET A 199 -16.72 1.56 -6.27
C MET A 199 -17.91 0.89 -5.56
N LEU A 200 -18.85 0.32 -6.31
CA LEU A 200 -20.00 -0.44 -5.76
C LEU A 200 -19.49 -1.69 -5.04
N TRP A 201 -18.57 -2.44 -5.66
CA TRP A 201 -17.97 -3.61 -5.04
C TRP A 201 -17.26 -3.25 -3.73
N LEU A 202 -16.40 -2.21 -3.73
CA LEU A 202 -15.71 -1.73 -2.52
C LEU A 202 -16.69 -1.26 -1.43
N LYS A 203 -17.81 -0.67 -1.81
CA LYS A 203 -18.87 -0.25 -0.88
C LYS A 203 -19.53 -1.46 -0.23
N GLN A 204 -19.83 -2.50 -1.00
CA GLN A 204 -20.40 -3.75 -0.50
C GLN A 204 -19.48 -4.41 0.51
N GLN A 205 -18.18 -4.53 0.21
CA GLN A 205 -17.19 -5.11 1.12
C GLN A 205 -17.00 -4.32 2.44
N SER A 206 -17.54 -3.11 2.52
CA SER A 206 -17.38 -2.23 3.69
C SER A 206 -18.59 -2.18 4.61
N GLN A 207 -19.71 -2.82 4.26
CA GLN A 207 -21.02 -2.57 4.90
C GLN A 207 -21.02 -2.99 6.38
N ASP A 208 -20.37 -4.11 6.70
CA ASP A 208 -20.42 -4.71 8.03
C ASP A 208 -19.15 -4.49 8.86
N ASP A 209 -18.15 -3.82 8.29
CA ASP A 209 -16.91 -3.54 9.04
C ASP A 209 -17.05 -2.30 9.93
N ALA A 210 -17.18 -2.53 11.23
CA ALA A 210 -17.29 -1.47 12.25
C ALA A 210 -16.08 -0.53 12.26
N ARG A 211 -14.88 -1.03 11.91
CA ARG A 211 -13.64 -0.25 11.86
C ARG A 211 -13.70 0.81 10.77
N ILE A 212 -14.34 0.48 9.64
CA ILE A 212 -14.55 1.42 8.52
C ILE A 212 -15.55 2.51 8.93
N LYS A 213 -16.65 2.12 9.59
CA LYS A 213 -17.64 3.08 10.12
C LYS A 213 -16.99 4.02 11.11
N LEU A 214 -16.17 3.49 12.02
CA LEU A 214 -15.41 4.23 13.02
C LEU A 214 -14.50 5.28 12.37
N LEU A 215 -13.64 4.91 11.43
CA LEU A 215 -12.73 5.84 10.77
C LEU A 215 -13.46 6.94 9.99
N ARG A 216 -14.64 6.64 9.42
CA ARG A 216 -15.43 7.60 8.66
C ARG A 216 -16.06 8.69 9.53
N THR A 217 -16.05 8.57 10.84
CA THR A 217 -16.42 9.67 11.76
C THR A 217 -15.42 10.82 11.70
N HIS A 218 -14.16 10.54 11.31
CA HIS A 218 -13.15 11.60 11.16
C HIS A 218 -13.41 12.44 9.90
N PRO A 219 -13.52 13.79 10.01
CA PRO A 219 -13.74 14.65 8.85
C PRO A 219 -12.60 14.53 7.84
N GLY A 220 -12.95 14.25 6.58
CA GLY A 220 -11.99 14.05 5.49
C GLY A 220 -11.62 12.59 5.22
N ILE A 221 -11.95 11.65 6.10
CA ILE A 221 -11.77 10.22 5.83
C ILE A 221 -13.05 9.67 5.17
N GLY A 222 -12.97 9.41 3.87
CA GLY A 222 -14.02 8.76 3.10
C GLY A 222 -13.83 7.24 3.04
N LEU A 223 -14.76 6.57 2.35
CA LEU A 223 -14.80 5.12 2.19
C LEU A 223 -13.46 4.52 1.70
N LEU A 224 -12.88 5.07 0.63
CA LEU A 224 -11.64 4.52 0.05
C LEU A 224 -10.45 4.64 1.01
N THR A 225 -10.38 5.76 1.74
CA THR A 225 -9.30 5.98 2.70
C THR A 225 -9.45 5.07 3.91
N SER A 226 -10.66 4.92 4.45
CA SER A 226 -10.93 4.01 5.57
C SER A 226 -10.64 2.55 5.21
N LEU A 227 -11.13 2.06 4.06
CA LEU A 227 -10.79 0.73 3.53
C LEU A 227 -9.27 0.52 3.43
N CYS A 228 -8.57 1.47 2.78
CA CYS A 228 -7.14 1.34 2.60
C CYS A 228 -6.38 1.35 3.93
N VAL A 229 -6.77 2.18 4.89
CA VAL A 229 -6.13 2.24 6.21
C VAL A 229 -6.39 0.97 7.00
N VAL A 230 -7.65 0.52 7.13
CA VAL A 230 -8.02 -0.68 7.89
C VAL A 230 -7.25 -1.89 7.38
N HIS A 231 -7.37 -2.22 6.08
CA HIS A 231 -6.77 -3.42 5.50
C HIS A 231 -5.25 -3.34 5.30
N THR A 232 -4.65 -2.15 5.43
CA THR A 232 -3.19 -2.02 5.45
C THR A 232 -2.63 -2.16 6.86
N LEU A 233 -3.36 -1.70 7.90
CA LEU A 233 -2.85 -1.69 9.27
C LEU A 233 -3.21 -2.93 10.09
N GLU A 234 -4.15 -3.75 9.64
CA GLU A 234 -4.57 -4.94 10.40
C GLU A 234 -3.49 -6.02 10.50
N PRO A 235 -3.43 -6.72 11.62
CA PRO A 235 -3.98 -6.31 12.91
C PRO A 235 -3.23 -5.10 13.44
N VAL A 236 -3.97 -4.14 14.01
CA VAL A 236 -3.38 -2.87 14.49
C VAL A 236 -2.38 -3.09 15.62
N SER A 237 -2.57 -4.16 16.40
CA SER A 237 -1.72 -4.58 17.52
C SER A 237 -0.28 -4.93 17.12
N ARG A 238 -0.03 -5.28 15.86
CA ARG A 238 1.34 -5.57 15.36
C ARG A 238 2.28 -4.34 15.38
N PHE A 239 1.73 -3.16 15.49
CA PHE A 239 2.55 -1.94 15.53
C PHE A 239 2.84 -1.53 16.97
N ARG A 240 4.09 -1.61 17.37
CA ARG A 240 4.55 -1.22 18.71
C ARG A 240 4.22 0.24 19.07
N ASN A 241 4.21 1.14 18.07
CA ASN A 241 3.93 2.56 18.27
C ASN A 241 3.60 3.28 16.94
N GLN A 242 3.12 4.51 17.05
CA GLN A 242 2.75 5.37 15.92
C GLN A 242 3.90 5.70 14.95
N ARG A 243 5.17 5.67 15.40
CA ARG A 243 6.34 5.91 14.53
C ARG A 243 6.49 4.75 13.53
N LYS A 244 6.29 3.49 14.00
CA LYS A 244 6.33 2.30 13.14
C LYS A 244 5.21 2.30 12.11
N VAL A 245 4.01 2.81 12.44
CA VAL A 245 2.91 2.99 11.47
C VAL A 245 3.29 4.00 10.38
N ALA A 246 3.88 5.12 10.75
CA ALA A 246 4.31 6.14 9.79
C ALA A 246 5.44 5.62 8.88
N ALA A 247 6.38 4.85 9.42
CA ALA A 247 7.45 4.19 8.67
C ALA A 247 6.87 3.17 7.68
N TYR A 248 5.99 2.29 8.13
CA TYR A 248 5.34 1.28 7.30
C TYR A 248 4.55 1.87 6.12
N ALA A 249 3.93 3.03 6.33
CA ALA A 249 3.25 3.78 5.26
C ALA A 249 4.20 4.60 4.37
N GLY A 250 5.49 4.68 4.71
CA GLY A 250 6.47 5.50 4.01
C GLY A 250 6.20 7.00 4.09
N LEU A 251 5.63 7.45 5.22
CA LEU A 251 5.36 8.85 5.53
C LEU A 251 6.31 9.41 6.59
N GLU A 252 7.36 8.67 6.94
CA GLU A 252 8.42 9.19 7.80
C GLU A 252 9.42 10.05 7.02
N PRO A 253 9.98 11.11 7.63
CA PRO A 253 11.07 11.86 7.03
C PRO A 253 12.30 10.96 6.85
N MET A 254 12.92 11.05 5.67
CA MET A 254 14.24 10.47 5.46
C MET A 254 15.32 11.50 5.82
N GLU A 255 16.26 11.07 6.62
CA GLU A 255 17.49 11.78 6.90
C GLU A 255 18.67 11.01 6.34
N ARG A 256 19.52 11.69 5.57
CA ARG A 256 20.80 11.17 5.11
C ARG A 256 21.87 12.08 5.70
N SER A 257 22.38 11.67 6.83
CA SER A 257 23.42 12.42 7.54
C SER A 257 24.78 11.79 7.26
N SER A 258 25.75 12.61 6.86
CA SER A 258 27.16 12.27 6.86
C SER A 258 27.87 13.25 7.81
N ALA A 259 28.54 12.73 8.82
CA ALA A 259 29.31 13.38 9.87
C ALA A 259 28.80 14.78 10.35
N GLU A 260 28.83 15.81 9.53
CA GLU A 260 28.48 17.18 9.94
C GLU A 260 27.25 17.79 9.22
N ARG A 261 26.74 17.15 8.15
CA ARG A 261 25.63 17.72 7.37
C ARG A 261 24.38 16.84 7.42
N LYS A 262 23.31 17.37 8.03
CA LYS A 262 21.98 16.74 8.02
C LYS A 262 21.21 17.10 6.75
N HIS A 263 21.08 16.14 5.83
CA HIS A 263 20.27 16.29 4.63
C HIS A 263 18.89 15.60 4.81
N PHE A 264 17.83 16.40 4.81
CA PHE A 264 16.46 15.88 4.83
C PHE A 264 15.94 15.62 3.41
N LEU A 265 15.73 14.36 3.05
CA LEU A 265 15.40 13.89 1.71
C LEU A 265 13.88 13.68 1.47
N GLY A 266 13.00 14.41 2.15
CA GLY A 266 11.55 14.19 2.04
C GLY A 266 11.09 13.00 2.87
N VAL A 267 10.16 12.19 2.32
CA VAL A 267 9.65 10.97 2.99
C VAL A 267 10.19 9.71 2.34
N SER A 268 10.29 8.62 3.11
CA SER A 268 10.92 7.35 2.67
C SER A 268 10.23 6.72 1.46
N LYS A 269 8.92 6.98 1.27
CA LYS A 269 8.07 6.38 0.23
C LYS A 269 8.02 4.84 0.26
N ALA A 270 8.53 4.20 1.29
CA ALA A 270 8.36 2.78 1.53
C ALA A 270 6.87 2.41 1.65
N GLY A 271 6.52 1.15 1.44
CA GLY A 271 5.15 0.67 1.57
C GLY A 271 4.18 1.18 0.48
N SER A 272 2.89 1.18 0.81
CA SER A 272 1.81 1.35 -0.18
C SER A 272 1.70 2.76 -0.78
N ARG A 273 1.92 2.89 -2.09
CA ARG A 273 1.71 4.14 -2.83
C ARG A 273 0.25 4.59 -2.81
N VAL A 274 -0.70 3.64 -2.85
CA VAL A 274 -2.14 3.94 -2.85
C VAL A 274 -2.55 4.51 -1.49
N LEU A 275 -2.06 3.94 -0.40
CA LEU A 275 -2.31 4.47 0.95
C LEU A 275 -1.83 5.92 1.08
N ARG A 276 -0.60 6.21 0.67
CA ARG A 276 -0.07 7.58 0.72
C ARG A 276 -0.88 8.56 -0.12
N TYR A 277 -1.26 8.15 -1.33
CA TYR A 277 -2.11 8.97 -2.20
C TYR A 277 -3.46 9.28 -1.54
N LEU A 278 -4.17 8.27 -1.06
CA LEU A 278 -5.48 8.45 -0.43
C LEU A 278 -5.41 9.29 0.86
N LEU A 279 -4.35 9.11 1.66
CA LEU A 279 -4.12 9.93 2.85
C LEU A 279 -3.83 11.39 2.52
N VAL A 280 -3.09 11.67 1.45
CA VAL A 280 -2.82 13.05 1.00
C VAL A 280 -4.10 13.73 0.52
N GLU A 281 -4.94 13.02 -0.24
CA GLU A 281 -6.25 13.53 -0.68
C GLU A 281 -7.21 13.75 0.51
N ALA A 282 -7.26 12.77 1.43
CA ALA A 282 -8.06 12.88 2.67
C ALA A 282 -7.59 14.04 3.54
N ALA A 283 -6.27 14.24 3.68
CA ALA A 283 -5.71 15.34 4.44
C ALA A 283 -6.08 16.72 3.85
N HIS A 284 -6.19 16.82 2.51
CA HIS A 284 -6.64 18.06 1.88
C HIS A 284 -8.07 18.46 2.28
N THR A 285 -8.94 17.48 2.47
CA THR A 285 -10.30 17.73 2.98
C THR A 285 -10.32 17.93 4.49
N ALA A 286 -9.53 17.12 5.23
CA ALA A 286 -9.48 17.18 6.69
C ALA A 286 -8.98 18.53 7.22
N VAL A 287 -7.96 19.13 6.59
CA VAL A 287 -7.44 20.45 7.00
C VAL A 287 -8.46 21.59 6.82
N LYS A 288 -9.52 21.39 6.04
CA LYS A 288 -10.61 22.40 5.90
C LYS A 288 -11.66 22.25 6.99
N LYS A 289 -11.80 21.06 7.60
CA LYS A 289 -12.89 20.72 8.53
C LYS A 289 -12.43 20.47 9.97
N ASP A 290 -11.13 20.28 10.20
CA ASP A 290 -10.54 20.03 11.51
C ASP A 290 -9.60 21.18 11.88
N ASP A 291 -9.96 21.98 12.88
CA ASP A 291 -9.22 23.19 13.26
C ASP A 291 -7.80 22.91 13.76
N ASP A 292 -7.57 21.79 14.48
CA ASP A 292 -6.24 21.42 14.95
C ASP A 292 -5.33 21.05 13.79
N LEU A 293 -5.87 20.30 12.83
CA LEU A 293 -5.13 19.92 11.63
C LEU A 293 -4.91 21.12 10.71
N LYS A 294 -5.89 22.03 10.64
CA LYS A 294 -5.80 23.30 9.90
C LYS A 294 -4.67 24.18 10.45
N ARG A 295 -4.64 24.43 11.77
CA ARG A 295 -3.57 25.20 12.43
C ARG A 295 -2.20 24.56 12.21
N PHE A 296 -2.10 23.24 12.36
CA PHE A 296 -0.87 22.50 12.10
C PHE A 296 -0.41 22.66 10.64
N TYR A 297 -1.32 22.49 9.68
CA TYR A 297 -1.03 22.64 8.26
C TYR A 297 -0.57 24.04 7.91
N GLN A 298 -1.30 25.08 8.35
CA GLN A 298 -0.99 26.48 8.05
C GLN A 298 0.40 26.87 8.57
N ARG A 299 0.69 26.58 9.85
CA ARG A 299 2.01 26.83 10.45
C ARG A 299 3.14 26.17 9.66
N LEU A 300 2.92 24.95 9.17
CA LEU A 300 3.94 24.24 8.42
C LEU A 300 4.03 24.73 6.97
N ALA A 301 2.93 25.09 6.36
CA ALA A 301 2.87 25.64 5.01
C ALA A 301 3.65 26.94 4.86
N THR A 302 3.54 27.84 5.84
CA THR A 302 4.32 29.08 5.90
C THR A 302 5.83 28.80 6.01
N ARG A 303 6.24 27.82 6.84
CA ARG A 303 7.67 27.57 7.11
C ARG A 303 8.35 26.67 6.08
N ARG A 304 7.65 25.71 5.45
CA ARG A 304 8.22 24.62 4.65
C ARG A 304 7.56 24.43 3.29
N GLY A 305 6.56 25.27 2.97
CA GLY A 305 5.77 25.20 1.75
C GLY A 305 4.61 24.20 1.80
N ARG A 306 3.61 24.46 0.95
CA ARG A 306 2.34 23.68 0.88
C ARG A 306 2.51 22.18 0.62
N PRO A 307 3.38 21.71 -0.30
CA PRO A 307 3.53 20.27 -0.55
C PRO A 307 4.02 19.49 0.67
N LYS A 308 5.03 20.02 1.39
CA LYS A 308 5.56 19.39 2.61
C LYS A 308 4.53 19.41 3.74
N ALA A 309 3.78 20.50 3.88
CA ALA A 309 2.70 20.63 4.88
C ALA A 309 1.57 19.61 4.62
N LYS A 310 1.20 19.40 3.35
CA LYS A 310 0.18 18.41 2.96
C LYS A 310 0.61 16.98 3.32
N THR A 311 1.84 16.61 3.04
CA THR A 311 2.40 15.28 3.40
C THR A 311 2.48 15.09 4.92
N ALA A 312 2.85 16.13 5.66
CA ALA A 312 2.88 16.08 7.12
C ALA A 312 1.47 15.97 7.73
N ALA A 313 0.47 16.65 7.14
CA ALA A 313 -0.94 16.51 7.52
C ALA A 313 -1.45 15.08 7.26
N ALA A 314 -1.09 14.48 6.11
CA ALA A 314 -1.41 13.10 5.79
C ALA A 314 -0.80 12.11 6.80
N ARG A 315 0.45 12.32 7.21
CA ARG A 315 1.07 11.53 8.29
C ARG A 315 0.31 11.67 9.61
N LYS A 316 -0.06 12.91 9.97
CA LYS A 316 -0.83 13.14 11.20
C LYS A 316 -2.21 12.50 11.15
N LEU A 317 -2.86 12.52 9.99
CA LEU A 317 -4.14 11.86 9.75
C LEU A 317 -4.02 10.33 9.90
N LEU A 318 -2.97 9.71 9.35
CA LEU A 318 -2.69 8.29 9.52
C LEU A 318 -2.50 7.93 11.00
N ILE A 319 -1.74 8.73 11.76
CA ILE A 319 -1.50 8.49 13.18
C ILE A 319 -2.82 8.58 13.96
N ARG A 320 -3.69 9.53 13.64
CA ARG A 320 -5.02 9.64 14.25
C ARG A 320 -5.88 8.40 13.94
N SER A 321 -5.89 7.98 12.67
CA SER A 321 -6.60 6.75 12.25
C SER A 321 -6.09 5.52 13.01
N TYR A 322 -4.77 5.40 13.19
CA TYR A 322 -4.17 4.33 13.97
C TYR A 322 -4.64 4.34 15.44
N ILE A 323 -4.65 5.52 16.08
CA ILE A 323 -5.11 5.66 17.47
C ILE A 323 -6.59 5.31 17.58
N MET A 324 -7.43 5.81 16.65
CA MET A 324 -8.86 5.49 16.63
C MET A 324 -9.11 3.98 16.50
N LEU A 325 -8.37 3.31 15.62
CA LEU A 325 -8.49 1.85 15.45
C LEU A 325 -7.96 1.05 16.63
N ARG A 326 -6.83 1.47 17.22
CA ARG A 326 -6.19 0.79 18.34
C ARG A 326 -7.04 0.86 19.61
N ASP A 327 -7.62 2.02 19.85
CA ASP A 327 -8.39 2.32 21.07
C ASP A 327 -9.90 2.13 20.84
N GLU A 328 -10.31 1.74 19.63
CA GLU A 328 -11.70 1.51 19.21
C GLU A 328 -12.62 2.71 19.50
N ILE A 329 -12.10 3.92 19.31
CA ILE A 329 -12.78 5.18 19.59
C ILE A 329 -13.13 5.95 18.33
N ASP A 330 -14.28 6.65 18.35
CA ASP A 330 -14.67 7.54 17.28
C ASP A 330 -13.89 8.85 17.31
N TYR A 331 -14.11 9.72 16.32
CA TYR A 331 -13.43 11.00 16.23
C TYR A 331 -13.83 11.96 17.37
N ALA A 332 -15.04 11.90 17.87
CA ALA A 332 -15.51 12.78 18.97
C ALA A 332 -14.76 12.44 20.27
N GLU A 333 -14.64 11.16 20.59
CA GLU A 333 -13.89 10.69 21.74
C GLU A 333 -12.39 10.94 21.59
N PHE A 334 -11.83 10.69 20.39
CA PHE A 334 -10.45 11.04 20.09
C PHE A 334 -10.16 12.53 20.39
N ARG A 335 -11.06 13.41 19.99
CA ARG A 335 -10.93 14.84 20.29
C ARG A 335 -11.02 15.16 21.77
N ARG A 336 -11.97 14.56 22.49
CA ARG A 336 -12.10 14.74 23.96
C ARG A 336 -10.81 14.37 24.67
N ARG A 337 -10.23 13.19 24.38
CA ARG A 337 -8.95 12.74 24.97
C ARG A 337 -7.79 13.67 24.62
N ALA A 338 -7.74 14.17 23.38
CA ALA A 338 -6.69 15.10 22.96
C ALA A 338 -6.75 16.44 23.70
N VAL A 339 -7.96 16.96 23.96
CA VAL A 339 -8.16 18.19 24.75
C VAL A 339 -7.77 17.95 26.22
N ALA A 340 -8.23 16.88 26.83
CA ALA A 340 -7.89 16.53 28.22
C ALA A 340 -6.37 16.39 28.41
N ALA A 341 -5.69 15.69 27.51
CA ALA A 341 -4.23 15.54 27.55
C ALA A 341 -3.48 16.88 27.39
N ARG A 342 -4.04 17.83 26.64
CA ARG A 342 -3.47 19.17 26.48
C ARG A 342 -3.62 19.99 27.77
N LEU A 343 -4.78 19.98 28.39
CA LEU A 343 -5.05 20.68 29.67
C LEU A 343 -4.14 20.14 30.78
N ALA A 344 -4.03 18.82 30.93
CA ALA A 344 -3.14 18.19 31.88
C ALA A 344 -1.67 18.60 31.73
N ARG A 345 -1.20 18.76 30.47
CA ARG A 345 0.18 19.25 30.20
C ARG A 345 0.38 20.76 30.51
N GLN A 346 -0.67 21.55 30.46
CA GLN A 346 -0.60 22.96 30.82
C GLN A 346 -0.55 23.15 32.32
N SER A 347 -1.33 22.37 33.07
CA SER A 347 -1.34 22.40 34.54
C SER A 347 -0.06 21.84 35.18
N SER A 348 0.68 20.96 34.48
CA SER A 348 1.95 20.40 34.97
C SER A 348 3.19 21.23 34.62
N ARG A 349 3.06 22.39 33.97
CA ARG A 349 4.19 23.31 33.76
C ARG A 349 4.36 24.14 35.02
N PRO A 350 5.56 24.18 35.65
CA PRO A 350 5.83 25.09 36.73
C PRO A 350 5.62 26.54 36.25
N PRO A 351 5.14 27.45 37.12
CA PRO A 351 5.04 28.84 36.78
C PRO A 351 6.42 29.35 36.35
N CYS A 352 6.48 30.04 35.19
CA CYS A 352 7.71 30.72 34.77
C CYS A 352 8.01 31.79 35.85
N LEU A 353 9.11 31.60 36.60
CA LEU A 353 9.72 32.60 37.43
C LEU A 353 10.42 33.63 36.54
#